data_55765ae3905e3d25982dfe114fa48ed5
#
_entry.id   55765ae3905e3d25982dfe114fa48ed5
#
_cell.length_a   1.000
_cell.length_b   1.000
_cell.length_c   1.000
_cell.angle_alpha   90.00
_cell.angle_beta   90.00
_cell.angle_gamma   90.00
#
_symmetry.space_group_name_H-M   'P 1'
#
loop_
_entity.id
_entity.type
_entity.pdbx_description
1 polymer ?
#
loop_
_entity_poly.entity_id
_entity_poly.type
_entity_poly.pdbx_seq_one_letter_code
_entity_poly.pdbx_strand_id
1 'polypeptide(L)'
;MGYCGKYSVGTDESTGEETFKCQLMFGINGEYSYTVAEDGKKITITNNGEDSVLEKVDNPTFVPSAPENPQIDEKLVGAWDSGTGLYYYFGEDGRMYCNSYGTTFTYFTYNTKLNKVTAVYDMDGEQTDTYDYTFDGNNLVFDGMKYTQITPEKMLSAIQSY
;
A
#
# COMPACT_ATOMS: atom_id res chain seq x y z
N MET A 1 -0.17 -5.60 -11.30
CA MET A 1 -0.08 -5.47 -9.83
C MET A 1 0.43 -4.06 -9.54
N GLY A 2 -0.22 -3.29 -8.70
CA GLY A 2 0.18 -1.94 -8.35
C GLY A 2 0.61 -1.87 -6.89
N TYR A 3 1.65 -1.11 -6.60
CA TYR A 3 2.08 -0.82 -5.22
C TYR A 3 2.02 0.68 -4.97
N CYS A 4 1.57 1.07 -3.79
CA CYS A 4 1.58 2.45 -3.31
C CYS A 4 2.73 2.67 -2.34
N GLY A 5 3.30 3.87 -2.35
CA GLY A 5 4.36 4.19 -1.43
C GLY A 5 4.89 5.61 -1.57
N LYS A 6 5.96 5.88 -0.85
CA LYS A 6 6.74 7.12 -0.95
C LYS A 6 8.01 6.82 -1.72
N TYR A 7 8.50 7.81 -2.43
CA TYR A 7 9.81 7.74 -3.07
C TYR A 7 10.64 8.97 -2.72
N SER A 8 11.94 8.81 -2.81
CA SER A 8 12.91 9.90 -2.78
C SER A 8 14.02 9.61 -3.77
N VAL A 9 14.66 10.66 -4.25
CA VAL A 9 15.88 10.58 -5.03
C VAL A 9 17.04 10.82 -4.08
N GLY A 10 18.08 10.04 -4.19
CA GLY A 10 19.30 10.15 -3.40
C GLY A 10 20.53 9.91 -4.27
N THR A 11 21.67 9.84 -3.64
CA THR A 11 22.94 9.51 -4.30
C THR A 11 23.54 8.31 -3.54
N ASP A 12 23.97 7.30 -4.27
CA ASP A 12 24.77 6.23 -3.70
C ASP A 12 26.14 6.79 -3.27
N GLU A 13 26.44 6.72 -1.99
CA GLU A 13 27.66 7.29 -1.42
C GLU A 13 28.94 6.58 -1.93
N SER A 14 28.82 5.35 -2.40
CA SER A 14 29.95 4.54 -2.87
C SER A 14 30.29 4.77 -4.34
N THR A 15 29.28 5.00 -5.18
CA THR A 15 29.43 5.16 -6.63
C THR A 15 29.25 6.62 -7.09
N GLY A 16 28.58 7.46 -6.30
CA GLY A 16 28.22 8.82 -6.65
C GLY A 16 27.04 8.89 -7.67
N GLU A 17 26.42 7.77 -7.97
CA GLU A 17 25.29 7.70 -8.89
C GLU A 17 23.98 8.08 -8.21
N GLU A 18 23.07 8.69 -8.97
CA GLU A 18 21.73 8.96 -8.48
C GLU A 18 20.93 7.67 -8.32
N THR A 19 20.23 7.55 -7.20
CA THR A 19 19.40 6.40 -6.87
C THR A 19 17.96 6.77 -6.59
N PHE A 20 17.05 5.91 -7.00
CA PHE A 20 15.64 5.96 -6.68
C PHE A 20 15.37 5.07 -5.48
N LYS A 21 14.99 5.70 -4.36
CA LYS A 21 14.62 4.99 -3.13
C LYS A 21 13.10 4.95 -3.02
N CYS A 22 12.53 3.78 -2.92
CA CYS A 22 11.10 3.63 -2.66
C CYS A 22 10.86 2.96 -1.30
N GLN A 23 9.84 3.47 -0.62
CA GLN A 23 9.26 2.87 0.57
C GLN A 23 7.81 2.56 0.24
N LEU A 24 7.57 1.33 -0.18
CA LEU A 24 6.23 0.85 -0.52
C LEU A 24 5.46 0.46 0.74
N MET A 25 4.15 0.32 0.60
CA MET A 25 3.33 -0.30 1.64
C MET A 25 3.93 -1.66 2.01
N PHE A 26 3.70 -2.10 3.25
CA PHE A 26 4.25 -3.35 3.83
C PHE A 26 5.74 -3.32 4.17
N GLY A 27 6.37 -2.14 4.27
CA GLY A 27 7.79 -2.04 4.60
C GLY A 27 8.71 -2.55 3.49
N ILE A 28 8.21 -2.70 2.27
CA ILE A 28 9.06 -3.01 1.12
C ILE A 28 9.88 -1.77 0.82
N ASN A 29 11.18 -1.85 1.10
CA ASN A 29 12.12 -0.80 0.79
C ASN A 29 12.98 -1.25 -0.38
N GLY A 30 13.18 -0.36 -1.34
CA GLY A 30 14.07 -0.60 -2.47
C GLY A 30 14.92 0.62 -2.76
N GLU A 31 16.15 0.38 -3.15
CA GLU A 31 17.06 1.39 -3.72
C GLU A 31 17.52 0.87 -5.07
N TYR A 32 17.28 1.64 -6.11
CA TYR A 32 17.48 1.21 -7.50
C TYR A 32 18.25 2.28 -8.26
N SER A 33 19.13 1.87 -9.16
CA SER A 33 19.66 2.77 -10.18
C SER A 33 18.53 3.18 -11.12
N TYR A 34 18.54 4.41 -11.59
CA TYR A 34 17.54 4.87 -12.53
C TYR A 34 18.11 5.85 -13.57
N THR A 35 17.44 5.92 -14.70
CA THR A 35 17.68 6.94 -15.71
C THR A 35 16.37 7.59 -16.13
N VAL A 36 16.42 8.88 -16.43
CA VAL A 36 15.25 9.63 -16.92
C VAL A 36 15.47 9.94 -18.40
N ALA A 37 14.45 9.66 -19.22
CA ALA A 37 14.49 10.02 -20.63
C ALA A 37 14.55 11.55 -20.81
N GLU A 38 15.15 12.03 -21.92
CA GLU A 38 15.34 13.46 -22.19
C GLU A 38 14.03 14.27 -22.16
N ASP A 39 12.91 13.65 -22.53
CA ASP A 39 11.58 14.27 -22.50
C ASP A 39 10.93 14.29 -21.12
N GLY A 40 11.56 13.67 -20.10
CA GLY A 40 11.06 13.56 -18.73
C GLY A 40 9.81 12.70 -18.57
N LYS A 41 9.42 11.94 -19.61
CA LYS A 41 8.18 11.14 -19.59
C LYS A 41 8.38 9.69 -19.21
N LYS A 42 9.61 9.22 -19.24
CA LYS A 42 9.95 7.82 -18.93
C LYS A 42 11.07 7.77 -17.91
N ILE A 43 10.97 6.81 -17.02
CA ILE A 43 12.01 6.45 -16.07
C ILE A 43 12.32 4.99 -16.29
N THR A 44 13.59 4.66 -16.48
CA THR A 44 14.06 3.27 -16.47
C THR A 44 14.65 2.98 -15.11
N ILE A 45 14.12 1.98 -14.42
CA ILE A 45 14.62 1.50 -13.13
C ILE A 45 15.31 0.17 -13.37
N THR A 46 16.57 0.08 -12.97
CA THR A 46 17.34 -1.17 -13.07
C THR A 46 17.40 -1.87 -11.72
N ASN A 47 16.96 -3.13 -11.68
CA ASN A 47 16.99 -3.98 -10.51
C ASN A 47 17.65 -5.32 -10.86
N ASN A 48 18.77 -5.66 -10.21
CA ASN A 48 19.51 -6.90 -10.47
C ASN A 48 19.85 -7.14 -11.95
N GLY A 49 20.09 -6.07 -12.71
CA GLY A 49 20.41 -6.13 -14.13
C GLY A 49 19.20 -6.27 -15.07
N GLU A 50 18.00 -6.20 -14.53
CA GLU A 50 16.75 -6.16 -15.31
C GLU A 50 16.18 -4.73 -15.30
N ASP A 51 15.82 -4.23 -16.48
CA ASP A 51 15.28 -2.90 -16.67
C ASP A 51 13.76 -2.92 -16.71
N SER A 52 13.16 -2.03 -15.93
CA SER A 52 11.73 -1.73 -15.96
C SER A 52 11.51 -0.30 -16.41
N VAL A 53 10.78 -0.12 -17.50
CA VAL A 53 10.44 1.21 -18.02
C VAL A 53 9.08 1.65 -17.49
N LEU A 54 9.05 2.77 -16.76
CA LEU A 54 7.83 3.40 -16.26
C LEU A 54 7.52 4.63 -17.11
N GLU A 55 6.28 4.78 -17.53
CA GLU A 55 5.79 5.96 -18.22
C GLU A 55 5.02 6.86 -17.26
N LYS A 56 5.28 8.18 -17.35
CA LYS A 56 4.52 9.17 -16.61
C LYS A 56 3.10 9.23 -17.16
N VAL A 57 2.12 9.07 -16.29
CA VAL A 57 0.71 9.30 -16.58
C VAL A 57 0.26 10.60 -15.94
N ASP A 58 -0.48 11.42 -16.68
CA ASP A 58 -0.90 12.75 -16.21
C ASP A 58 -1.99 12.68 -15.12
N ASN A 59 -2.82 11.63 -15.16
CA ASN A 59 -3.89 11.41 -14.20
C ASN A 59 -3.91 9.93 -13.78
N PRO A 60 -3.10 9.51 -12.80
CA PRO A 60 -3.22 8.17 -12.25
C PRO A 60 -4.55 8.08 -11.47
N THR A 61 -5.51 7.32 -12.00
CA THR A 61 -6.89 7.26 -11.47
C THR A 61 -7.12 6.20 -10.41
N PHE A 62 -6.12 5.46 -10.03
CA PHE A 62 -6.31 4.20 -9.27
C PHE A 62 -5.99 4.29 -7.78
N VAL A 63 -5.55 5.43 -7.26
CA VAL A 63 -5.30 5.61 -5.83
C VAL A 63 -5.85 6.95 -5.38
N PRO A 64 -6.86 6.98 -4.50
CA PRO A 64 -7.35 8.20 -3.91
C PRO A 64 -6.23 8.96 -3.19
N SER A 65 -6.29 10.28 -3.19
CA SER A 65 -5.37 11.09 -2.40
C SER A 65 -5.48 10.73 -0.92
N ALA A 66 -4.35 10.64 -0.24
CA ALA A 66 -4.39 10.44 1.21
C ALA A 66 -5.14 11.59 1.88
N PRO A 67 -6.00 11.31 2.87
CA PRO A 67 -6.74 12.36 3.56
C PRO A 67 -5.77 13.31 4.28
N GLU A 68 -6.11 14.60 4.31
CA GLU A 68 -5.41 15.56 5.16
C GLU A 68 -5.76 15.26 6.64
N ASN A 69 -4.76 15.01 7.46
CA ASN A 69 -4.94 14.74 8.90
C ASN A 69 -5.94 13.59 9.18
N PRO A 70 -5.67 12.36 8.73
CA PRO A 70 -6.56 11.25 8.97
C PRO A 70 -6.70 10.97 10.47
N GLN A 71 -7.90 10.65 10.91
CA GLN A 71 -8.14 10.14 12.26
C GLN A 71 -8.00 8.62 12.21
N ILE A 72 -6.98 8.09 12.87
CA ILE A 72 -6.63 6.67 12.82
C ILE A 72 -6.69 6.09 14.23
N ASP A 73 -7.41 4.99 14.38
CA ASP A 73 -7.29 4.18 15.59
C ASP A 73 -5.99 3.37 15.50
N GLU A 74 -5.03 3.67 16.35
CA GLU A 74 -3.71 3.03 16.39
C GLU A 74 -3.80 1.50 16.54
N LYS A 75 -4.87 0.98 17.12
CA LYS A 75 -5.08 -0.47 17.27
C LYS A 75 -5.38 -1.16 15.95
N LEU A 76 -5.88 -0.44 14.95
CA LEU A 76 -6.09 -0.97 13.60
C LEU A 76 -4.79 -1.09 12.83
N VAL A 77 -3.81 -0.22 13.10
CA VAL A 77 -2.58 -0.14 12.31
C VAL A 77 -1.85 -1.47 12.28
N GLY A 78 -1.50 -1.90 11.08
CA GLY A 78 -0.78 -3.15 10.83
C GLY A 78 -1.47 -4.07 9.83
N ALA A 79 -0.97 -5.29 9.76
CA ALA A 79 -1.43 -6.32 8.85
C ALA A 79 -2.34 -7.33 9.55
N TRP A 80 -3.41 -7.72 8.89
CA TRP A 80 -4.48 -8.55 9.41
C TRP A 80 -4.84 -9.67 8.45
N ASP A 81 -4.95 -10.88 8.95
CA ASP A 81 -5.22 -12.12 8.20
C ASP A 81 -6.54 -12.74 8.67
N SER A 82 -7.46 -12.97 7.76
CA SER A 82 -8.71 -13.70 8.01
C SER A 82 -8.51 -15.21 8.23
N GLY A 83 -7.35 -15.75 7.86
CA GLY A 83 -7.11 -17.20 7.77
C GLY A 83 -7.77 -17.88 6.57
N THR A 84 -8.41 -17.11 5.68
CA THR A 84 -9.11 -17.63 4.49
C THR A 84 -8.60 -17.02 3.18
N GLY A 85 -7.44 -16.36 3.20
CA GLY A 85 -6.84 -15.74 2.01
C GLY A 85 -7.25 -14.28 1.79
N LEU A 86 -7.96 -13.68 2.73
CA LEU A 86 -8.28 -12.25 2.72
C LEU A 86 -7.41 -11.52 3.74
N TYR A 87 -6.72 -10.50 3.28
CA TYR A 87 -5.77 -9.72 4.06
C TYR A 87 -6.11 -8.25 4.01
N TYR A 88 -5.95 -7.56 5.13
CA TYR A 88 -5.98 -6.10 5.20
C TYR A 88 -4.70 -5.56 5.79
N TYR A 89 -4.27 -4.41 5.28
CA TYR A 89 -3.23 -3.60 5.88
C TYR A 89 -3.76 -2.19 6.11
N PHE A 90 -3.64 -1.69 7.33
CA PHE A 90 -4.01 -0.34 7.71
C PHE A 90 -2.74 0.45 8.04
N GLY A 91 -2.47 1.50 7.28
CA GLY A 91 -1.32 2.37 7.46
C GLY A 91 -1.62 3.53 8.40
N GLU A 92 -0.61 4.00 9.10
CA GLU A 92 -0.69 5.18 9.99
C GLU A 92 -1.05 6.47 9.24
N ASP A 93 -0.80 6.50 7.94
CA ASP A 93 -1.00 7.66 7.07
C ASP A 93 -2.41 7.74 6.46
N GLY A 94 -3.33 6.90 6.91
CA GLY A 94 -4.69 6.85 6.38
C GLY A 94 -4.84 6.13 5.05
N ARG A 95 -3.86 5.29 4.69
CA ARG A 95 -3.97 4.38 3.56
C ARG A 95 -4.23 2.98 4.05
N MET A 96 -5.12 2.29 3.37
CA MET A 96 -5.34 0.87 3.62
C MET A 96 -5.28 0.08 2.32
N TYR A 97 -5.05 -1.19 2.47
CA TYR A 97 -4.89 -2.12 1.37
C TYR A 97 -5.63 -3.41 1.67
N CYS A 98 -6.33 -3.92 0.69
CA CYS A 98 -7.00 -5.21 0.75
C CYS A 98 -6.44 -6.14 -0.32
N ASN A 99 -6.17 -7.35 0.05
CA ASN A 99 -5.82 -8.42 -0.89
C ASN A 99 -6.74 -9.63 -0.67
N SER A 100 -7.30 -10.13 -1.75
CA SER A 100 -8.11 -11.34 -1.76
C SER A 100 -7.44 -12.41 -2.61
N TYR A 101 -7.02 -13.50 -1.99
CA TYR A 101 -6.46 -14.69 -2.63
C TYR A 101 -5.27 -14.41 -3.57
N GLY A 102 -4.43 -13.44 -3.24
CA GLY A 102 -3.27 -13.07 -4.04
C GLY A 102 -3.58 -12.42 -5.39
N THR A 103 -4.85 -12.33 -5.78
CA THR A 103 -5.25 -11.93 -7.14
C THR A 103 -5.91 -10.56 -7.23
N THR A 104 -6.62 -10.16 -6.19
CA THR A 104 -7.31 -8.86 -6.16
C THR A 104 -6.63 -7.93 -5.18
N PHE A 105 -6.24 -6.77 -5.68
CA PHE A 105 -5.57 -5.74 -4.90
C PHE A 105 -6.40 -4.47 -4.97
N THR A 106 -6.82 -3.96 -3.83
CA THR A 106 -7.55 -2.70 -3.77
C THR A 106 -6.87 -1.77 -2.78
N TYR A 107 -6.62 -0.55 -3.22
CA TYR A 107 -6.09 0.53 -2.40
C TYR A 107 -7.22 1.46 -2.01
N PHE A 108 -7.18 1.89 -0.75
CA PHE A 108 -8.12 2.83 -0.19
C PHE A 108 -7.37 3.93 0.54
N THR A 109 -8.02 5.05 0.73
CA THR A 109 -7.73 5.95 1.85
C THR A 109 -8.79 5.75 2.92
N TYR A 110 -8.46 5.94 4.20
CA TYR A 110 -9.41 5.70 5.27
C TYR A 110 -9.29 6.67 6.44
N ASN A 111 -10.39 6.80 7.14
CA ASN A 111 -10.50 7.45 8.44
C ASN A 111 -11.25 6.54 9.40
N THR A 112 -11.00 6.70 10.70
CA THR A 112 -11.75 6.01 11.76
C THR A 112 -12.56 6.99 12.59
N LYS A 113 -13.77 6.60 12.95
CA LYS A 113 -14.62 7.36 13.88
C LYS A 113 -15.66 6.44 14.48
N LEU A 114 -15.79 6.43 15.80
CA LEU A 114 -16.83 5.69 16.53
C LEU A 114 -16.90 4.20 16.12
N ASN A 115 -15.75 3.52 16.09
CA ASN A 115 -15.62 2.12 15.68
C ASN A 115 -16.08 1.84 14.23
N LYS A 116 -15.95 2.84 13.38
CA LYS A 116 -16.19 2.71 11.93
C LYS A 116 -14.96 3.14 11.17
N VAL A 117 -14.66 2.39 10.11
CA VAL A 117 -13.71 2.76 9.06
C VAL A 117 -14.52 3.30 7.90
N THR A 118 -14.28 4.54 7.53
CA THR A 118 -14.78 5.09 6.25
C THR A 118 -13.64 5.01 5.25
N ALA A 119 -13.81 4.19 4.22
CA ALA A 119 -12.81 3.93 3.18
C ALA A 119 -13.24 4.57 1.86
N VAL A 120 -12.30 5.21 1.18
CA VAL A 120 -12.50 5.83 -0.14
C VAL A 120 -11.58 5.14 -1.15
N TYR A 121 -12.12 4.75 -2.28
CA TYR A 121 -11.40 4.09 -3.36
C TYR A 121 -11.93 4.53 -4.73
N ASP A 122 -11.17 4.23 -5.77
CA ASP A 122 -11.57 4.52 -7.16
C ASP A 122 -11.94 3.21 -7.86
N MET A 123 -13.18 3.12 -8.29
CA MET A 123 -13.72 2.03 -9.09
C MET A 123 -14.74 2.62 -10.07
N ASP A 124 -14.25 3.01 -11.24
CA ASP A 124 -15.02 3.80 -12.23
C ASP A 124 -15.56 5.14 -11.66
N GLY A 125 -14.74 5.78 -10.81
CA GLY A 125 -15.04 6.98 -10.04
C GLY A 125 -14.92 6.75 -8.53
N GLU A 126 -14.83 7.85 -7.78
CA GLU A 126 -14.67 7.79 -6.33
C GLU A 126 -15.88 7.12 -5.66
N GLN A 127 -15.62 6.09 -4.89
CA GLN A 127 -16.58 5.36 -4.07
C GLN A 127 -16.21 5.51 -2.60
N THR A 128 -17.22 5.46 -1.73
CA THR A 128 -17.04 5.53 -0.28
C THR A 128 -17.85 4.45 0.40
N ASP A 129 -17.18 3.60 1.15
CA ASP A 129 -17.78 2.57 1.98
C ASP A 129 -17.50 2.82 3.45
N THR A 130 -18.37 2.31 4.32
CA THR A 130 -18.21 2.41 5.76
C THR A 130 -18.39 1.02 6.38
N TYR A 131 -17.38 0.59 7.11
CA TYR A 131 -17.30 -0.71 7.76
C TYR A 131 -17.29 -0.57 9.28
N ASP A 132 -18.04 -1.41 9.96
CA ASP A 132 -17.96 -1.52 11.41
C ASP A 132 -16.74 -2.36 11.82
N TYR A 133 -16.07 -1.96 12.92
CA TYR A 133 -15.03 -2.78 13.52
C TYR A 133 -15.11 -2.80 15.04
N THR A 134 -14.65 -3.90 15.61
CA THR A 134 -14.47 -4.09 17.06
C THR A 134 -13.26 -4.96 17.31
N PHE A 135 -12.83 -5.05 18.57
CA PHE A 135 -11.77 -5.97 18.98
C PHE A 135 -12.32 -7.03 19.92
N ASP A 136 -12.00 -8.30 19.64
CA ASP A 136 -12.22 -9.45 20.52
C ASP A 136 -10.84 -9.96 20.99
N GLY A 137 -10.42 -9.46 22.17
CA GLY A 137 -9.06 -9.61 22.64
C GLY A 137 -8.06 -8.95 21.68
N ASN A 138 -7.15 -9.74 21.12
CA ASN A 138 -6.14 -9.29 20.14
C ASN A 138 -6.60 -9.48 18.69
N ASN A 139 -7.84 -9.92 18.46
CA ASN A 139 -8.35 -10.11 17.12
C ASN A 139 -9.20 -8.89 16.71
N LEU A 140 -9.09 -8.51 15.46
CA LEU A 140 -9.95 -7.54 14.82
C LEU A 140 -11.21 -8.25 14.30
N VAL A 141 -12.38 -7.72 14.58
CA VAL A 141 -13.62 -8.05 13.89
C VAL A 141 -13.94 -6.87 12.98
N PHE A 142 -13.81 -7.06 11.68
CA PHE A 142 -13.98 -6.04 10.66
C PHE A 142 -15.00 -6.51 9.64
N ASP A 143 -16.05 -5.72 9.43
CA ASP A 143 -17.18 -6.07 8.56
C ASP A 143 -17.75 -7.48 8.86
N GLY A 144 -17.87 -7.81 10.14
CA GLY A 144 -18.40 -9.10 10.61
C GLY A 144 -17.44 -10.30 10.50
N MET A 145 -16.25 -10.12 9.96
CA MET A 145 -15.23 -11.18 9.86
C MET A 145 -14.13 -10.99 10.90
N LYS A 146 -13.59 -12.10 11.40
CA LYS A 146 -12.50 -12.10 12.38
C LYS A 146 -11.14 -12.20 11.70
N TYR A 147 -10.21 -11.36 12.16
CA TYR A 147 -8.84 -11.29 11.66
C TYR A 147 -7.85 -11.39 12.81
N THR A 148 -6.73 -12.02 12.55
CA THR A 148 -5.59 -12.09 13.46
C THR A 148 -4.49 -11.14 12.97
N GLN A 149 -3.89 -10.40 13.87
CA GLN A 149 -2.77 -9.56 13.53
C GLN A 149 -1.55 -10.40 13.16
N ILE A 150 -0.92 -10.03 12.07
CA ILE A 150 0.32 -10.65 11.56
C ILE A 150 1.34 -9.56 11.27
N THR A 151 2.59 -9.95 10.99
CA THR A 151 3.59 -8.97 10.54
C THR A 151 3.37 -8.63 9.06
N PRO A 152 3.74 -7.42 8.63
CA PRO A 152 3.68 -7.03 7.21
C PRO A 152 4.45 -8.00 6.30
N GLU A 153 5.61 -8.51 6.74
CA GLU A 153 6.42 -9.45 5.98
C GLU A 153 5.70 -10.80 5.80
N LYS A 154 5.00 -11.26 6.84
CA LYS A 154 4.20 -12.49 6.75
C LYS A 154 3.05 -12.32 5.77
N MET A 155 2.38 -11.17 5.80
CA MET A 155 1.32 -10.84 4.84
C MET A 155 1.87 -10.83 3.41
N LEU A 156 3.00 -10.15 3.18
CA LEU A 156 3.64 -10.08 1.87
C LEU A 156 4.00 -11.47 1.34
N SER A 157 4.64 -12.30 2.18
CA SER A 157 5.00 -13.68 1.81
C SER A 157 3.77 -14.53 1.47
N ALA A 158 2.68 -14.37 2.22
CA ALA A 158 1.44 -15.08 1.96
C ALA A 158 0.81 -14.66 0.61
N ILE A 159 0.78 -13.35 0.33
CA ILE A 159 0.25 -12.82 -0.94
C ILE A 159 1.07 -13.29 -2.16
N GLN A 160 2.40 -13.37 -2.02
CA GLN A 160 3.30 -13.80 -3.09
C GLN A 160 3.27 -15.32 -3.35
N SER A 161 2.69 -16.11 -2.43
CA SER A 161 2.61 -17.56 -2.55
C SER A 161 1.41 -18.05 -3.38
N TYR A 162 0.52 -17.15 -3.79
CA TYR A 162 -0.59 -17.40 -4.70
C TYR A 162 -0.16 -17.13 -6.16
#